data_5740d38fc265c7135a21a5a75bd3fdb9
#
_entry.id   5740d38fc265c7135a21a5a75bd3fdb9
#
_cell.length_a   1.000
_cell.length_b   1.000
_cell.length_c   1.000
_cell.angle_alpha   90.00
_cell.angle_beta   90.00
_cell.angle_gamma   90.00
#
_symmetry.space_group_name_H-M   'P 1'
#
loop_
_entity.id
_entity.type
_entity.pdbx_description
1 polymer ?
#
loop_
_entity_poly.entity_id
_entity_poly.type
_entity_poly.pdbx_seq_one_letter_code
_entity_poly.pdbx_strand_id
1 'polypeptide(L)'
;VSEDNAFDGVRAVRLLDGNSSLVKDLSGKRLNLSITMFLIVFGVIIMVLSMLMLTRSLNFIQTFCIAMFSFLIGCWTLCNNDLIEYFTTDLLMKTYLEFMSLYILPLPFTYYFKDRIDEKDTPKWMKIYFYVLIAAEVIYILSALVLQVTNTVHLPQVLEGSHILMIFAIMLILVISFIDMKVKKQKPSVVMGGFLIAIVIVVEELARFNLDKYITGFEKNEYSSNLCFAVLIIVISLLVDYGNKISKTLFENAQKAALEQMAYMDELTGLGNRRLCEKKLKELEANAKTSDSRYAIVSLDLNFLKHTNDTYGHEKGDELIRSFADVLTNVFGLYGSVMRTGGDEFIVILEDIAEEQVKKLLAQMLDELEEKNKTESEIKLSTAYGYAMSGETVLKQDSSEKLKIKVVDINPRTIYRIADDRMYENKRKSKLGRQ
;
A
#
# COMPACT_ATOMS: atom_id res chain seq x y z
N VAL A 1 -11.93 -7.34 -51.84
CA VAL A 1 -12.70 -6.64 -50.79
C VAL A 1 -13.14 -7.72 -49.85
N SER A 2 -12.55 -7.84 -48.68
CA SER A 2 -12.90 -8.89 -47.74
C SER A 2 -14.22 -8.47 -47.03
N GLU A 3 -15.16 -9.41 -46.91
CA GLU A 3 -16.42 -9.21 -46.16
C GLU A 3 -16.19 -8.86 -44.68
N ASP A 4 -14.93 -8.92 -44.21
CA ASP A 4 -14.51 -8.61 -42.86
C ASP A 4 -14.41 -7.12 -42.52
N ASN A 5 -14.57 -6.22 -43.47
CA ASN A 5 -14.49 -4.78 -43.28
C ASN A 5 -15.87 -4.13 -43.34
N ALA A 6 -16.56 -4.05 -42.19
CA ALA A 6 -17.85 -3.40 -42.07
C ALA A 6 -17.87 -1.89 -42.38
N PHE A 7 -16.69 -1.28 -42.63
CA PHE A 7 -16.51 0.18 -42.81
C PHE A 7 -15.74 0.57 -44.07
N ASP A 8 -15.41 -0.34 -44.99
CA ASP A 8 -14.70 0.00 -46.24
C ASP A 8 -15.59 0.62 -47.29
N GLY A 9 -15.80 1.92 -47.17
CA GLY A 9 -15.94 2.73 -48.37
C GLY A 9 -14.53 3.05 -48.91
N VAL A 10 -14.28 2.82 -50.23
CA VAL A 10 -13.04 3.25 -50.91
C VAL A 10 -12.87 4.75 -50.65
N ARG A 11 -12.06 5.12 -49.67
CA ARG A 11 -11.67 6.51 -49.43
C ARG A 11 -10.78 6.90 -50.64
N ALA A 12 -11.13 7.95 -51.29
CA ALA A 12 -10.58 8.52 -52.51
C ALA A 12 -9.16 8.08 -52.88
N VAL A 13 -8.99 7.39 -54.04
CA VAL A 13 -7.67 7.04 -54.60
C VAL A 13 -7.04 8.35 -55.13
N ARG A 14 -6.06 8.89 -54.40
CA ARG A 14 -5.22 10.01 -54.86
C ARG A 14 -3.92 9.39 -55.44
N LEU A 15 -3.71 9.58 -56.73
CA LEU A 15 -2.41 9.33 -57.35
C LEU A 15 -1.47 10.50 -57.02
N LEU A 16 -0.61 10.32 -56.04
CA LEU A 16 0.40 11.31 -55.63
C LEU A 16 1.78 10.64 -55.72
N ASP A 17 2.83 11.46 -55.93
CA ASP A 17 4.20 10.99 -55.85
C ASP A 17 4.51 10.43 -54.46
N GLY A 18 4.92 9.13 -54.41
CA GLY A 18 4.83 8.32 -53.17
C GLY A 18 5.47 8.93 -51.92
N ASN A 19 6.58 9.66 -52.06
CA ASN A 19 7.28 10.28 -50.91
C ASN A 19 6.61 11.57 -50.41
N SER A 20 6.07 12.37 -51.30
CA SER A 20 5.39 13.66 -50.92
C SER A 20 4.02 13.39 -50.29
N SER A 21 3.34 12.33 -50.70
CA SER A 21 2.05 11.91 -50.14
C SER A 21 2.19 11.39 -48.70
N LEU A 22 3.19 10.52 -48.46
CA LEU A 22 3.44 9.93 -47.14
C LEU A 22 3.81 11.01 -46.10
N VAL A 23 4.68 11.96 -46.49
CA VAL A 23 5.12 13.04 -45.60
C VAL A 23 3.96 13.98 -45.28
N LYS A 24 3.07 14.25 -46.23
CA LYS A 24 1.91 15.13 -46.02
C LYS A 24 0.85 14.45 -45.12
N ASP A 25 0.58 13.17 -45.33
CA ASP A 25 -0.36 12.41 -44.49
C ASP A 25 0.17 12.24 -43.05
N LEU A 26 1.46 11.90 -42.91
CA LEU A 26 2.12 11.84 -41.58
C LEU A 26 2.11 13.20 -40.87
N SER A 27 2.27 14.33 -41.59
CA SER A 27 2.24 15.67 -40.98
C SER A 27 0.85 15.99 -40.42
N GLY A 28 -0.23 15.60 -41.12
CA GLY A 28 -1.61 15.78 -40.67
C GLY A 28 -1.97 14.93 -39.45
N LYS A 29 -1.43 13.69 -39.40
CA LYS A 29 -1.73 12.73 -38.31
C LYS A 29 -0.68 12.71 -37.20
N ARG A 30 0.33 13.59 -37.23
CA ARG A 30 1.50 13.58 -36.34
C ARG A 30 1.13 13.59 -34.86
N LEU A 31 0.15 14.43 -34.50
CA LEU A 31 -0.28 14.58 -33.09
C LEU A 31 -0.98 13.32 -32.61
N ASN A 32 -1.88 12.77 -33.40
CA ASN A 32 -2.59 11.52 -33.09
C ASN A 32 -1.61 10.34 -32.95
N LEU A 33 -0.63 10.25 -33.85
CA LEU A 33 0.43 9.24 -33.76
C LEU A 33 1.23 9.40 -32.47
N SER A 34 1.62 10.62 -32.11
CA SER A 34 2.38 10.87 -30.89
C SER A 34 1.60 10.47 -29.62
N ILE A 35 0.31 10.83 -29.54
CA ILE A 35 -0.57 10.46 -28.41
C ILE A 35 -0.76 8.96 -28.36
N THR A 36 -1.04 8.30 -29.50
CA THR A 36 -1.25 6.87 -29.58
C THR A 36 -0.01 6.10 -29.16
N MET A 37 1.18 6.48 -29.63
CA MET A 37 2.44 5.87 -29.24
C MET A 37 2.74 6.09 -27.75
N PHE A 38 2.46 7.29 -27.23
CA PHE A 38 2.57 7.57 -25.80
C PHE A 38 1.69 6.60 -24.99
N LEU A 39 0.42 6.41 -25.36
CA LEU A 39 -0.52 5.53 -24.64
C LEU A 39 -0.03 4.05 -24.65
N ILE A 40 0.48 3.57 -25.79
CA ILE A 40 0.99 2.19 -25.90
C ILE A 40 2.25 2.03 -25.03
N VAL A 41 3.26 2.89 -25.24
CA VAL A 41 4.54 2.79 -24.51
C VAL A 41 4.34 2.97 -23.01
N PHE A 42 3.55 3.96 -22.61
CA PHE A 42 3.17 4.19 -21.23
C PHE A 42 2.49 2.95 -20.63
N GLY A 43 1.48 2.37 -21.33
CA GLY A 43 0.80 1.16 -20.91
C GLY A 43 1.77 0.01 -20.67
N VAL A 44 2.69 -0.26 -21.60
CA VAL A 44 3.69 -1.32 -21.47
C VAL A 44 4.64 -1.07 -20.29
N ILE A 45 5.18 0.15 -20.14
CA ILE A 45 6.10 0.48 -19.06
C ILE A 45 5.42 0.29 -17.70
N ILE A 46 4.21 0.83 -17.52
CA ILE A 46 3.49 0.72 -16.26
C ILE A 46 3.05 -0.73 -15.98
N MET A 47 2.74 -1.53 -17.02
CA MET A 47 2.42 -2.95 -16.89
C MET A 47 3.62 -3.73 -16.34
N VAL A 48 4.82 -3.51 -16.88
CA VAL A 48 6.06 -4.14 -16.40
C VAL A 48 6.37 -3.69 -14.97
N LEU A 49 6.28 -2.39 -14.67
CA LEU A 49 6.49 -1.86 -13.32
C LEU A 49 5.48 -2.43 -12.32
N SER A 50 4.21 -2.58 -12.71
CA SER A 50 3.20 -3.18 -11.84
C SER A 50 3.51 -4.64 -11.53
N MET A 51 4.00 -5.43 -12.50
CA MET A 51 4.42 -6.81 -12.27
C MET A 51 5.60 -6.91 -11.29
N LEU A 52 6.56 -5.97 -11.34
CA LEU A 52 7.64 -5.90 -10.36
C LEU A 52 7.16 -5.53 -8.94
N MET A 53 6.03 -4.87 -8.83
CA MET A 53 5.38 -4.50 -7.54
C MET A 53 4.52 -5.62 -6.94
N LEU A 54 4.31 -6.72 -7.64
CA LEU A 54 3.43 -7.84 -7.23
C LEU A 54 3.76 -8.37 -5.83
N THR A 55 5.04 -8.33 -5.44
CA THR A 55 5.53 -8.84 -4.16
C THR A 55 5.49 -7.82 -3.02
N ARG A 56 5.17 -6.54 -3.28
CA ARG A 56 5.38 -5.43 -2.34
C ARG A 56 4.16 -4.57 -2.02
N SER A 57 3.07 -4.62 -2.78
CA SER A 57 1.94 -3.71 -2.52
C SER A 57 0.57 -4.28 -2.87
N LEU A 58 -0.43 -3.92 -2.04
CA LEU A 58 -1.86 -4.20 -2.25
C LEU A 58 -2.47 -3.50 -3.49
N ASN A 59 -1.76 -2.54 -4.10
CA ASN A 59 -2.28 -1.70 -5.18
C ASN A 59 -1.85 -2.15 -6.60
N PHE A 60 -1.18 -3.31 -6.71
CA PHE A 60 -0.74 -3.89 -7.99
C PHE A 60 -1.86 -3.96 -9.03
N ILE A 61 -3.02 -4.49 -8.65
CA ILE A 61 -4.12 -4.76 -9.58
C ILE A 61 -4.63 -3.47 -10.23
N GLN A 62 -4.78 -2.39 -9.46
CA GLN A 62 -5.28 -1.11 -9.99
C GLN A 62 -4.28 -0.47 -10.96
N THR A 63 -2.98 -0.49 -10.61
CA THR A 63 -1.93 -0.01 -11.51
C THR A 63 -1.91 -0.81 -12.80
N PHE A 64 -2.06 -2.14 -12.71
CA PHE A 64 -2.16 -3.02 -13.87
C PHE A 64 -3.38 -2.73 -14.72
N CYS A 65 -4.55 -2.47 -14.12
CA CYS A 65 -5.77 -2.10 -14.85
C CYS A 65 -5.60 -0.79 -15.63
N ILE A 66 -4.99 0.25 -15.05
CA ILE A 66 -4.71 1.51 -15.75
C ILE A 66 -3.77 1.27 -16.92
N ALA A 67 -2.70 0.49 -16.69
CA ALA A 67 -1.72 0.17 -17.71
C ALA A 67 -2.33 -0.61 -18.88
N MET A 68 -3.11 -1.64 -18.59
CA MET A 68 -3.81 -2.45 -19.57
C MET A 68 -4.85 -1.62 -20.34
N PHE A 69 -5.61 -0.76 -19.66
CA PHE A 69 -6.54 0.17 -20.29
C PHE A 69 -5.82 1.10 -21.26
N SER A 70 -4.72 1.75 -20.83
CA SER A 70 -3.92 2.63 -21.66
C SER A 70 -3.35 1.92 -22.90
N PHE A 71 -2.84 0.70 -22.72
CA PHE A 71 -2.30 -0.12 -23.82
C PHE A 71 -3.37 -0.49 -24.84
N LEU A 72 -4.50 -1.04 -24.36
CA LEU A 72 -5.59 -1.50 -25.24
C LEU A 72 -6.19 -0.35 -26.05
N ILE A 73 -6.43 0.78 -25.39
CA ILE A 73 -6.97 1.95 -26.08
C ILE A 73 -5.96 2.55 -27.07
N GLY A 74 -4.65 2.49 -26.75
CA GLY A 74 -3.59 2.86 -27.68
C GLY A 74 -3.58 1.96 -28.91
N CYS A 75 -3.69 0.65 -28.74
CA CYS A 75 -3.80 -0.31 -29.85
C CYS A 75 -5.05 -0.04 -30.72
N TRP A 76 -6.19 0.20 -30.08
CA TRP A 76 -7.42 0.53 -30.81
C TRP A 76 -7.29 1.84 -31.58
N THR A 77 -6.77 2.91 -30.98
CA THR A 77 -6.57 4.21 -31.66
C THR A 77 -5.56 4.12 -32.80
N LEU A 78 -4.54 3.26 -32.69
CA LEU A 78 -3.58 2.98 -33.76
C LEU A 78 -4.27 2.43 -35.01
N CYS A 79 -5.22 1.50 -34.82
CA CYS A 79 -5.98 0.89 -35.92
C CYS A 79 -7.07 1.82 -36.44
N ASN A 80 -7.87 2.42 -35.56
CA ASN A 80 -9.01 3.27 -35.91
C ASN A 80 -8.63 4.55 -36.71
N ASN A 81 -7.40 5.07 -36.47
CA ASN A 81 -6.88 6.22 -37.22
C ASN A 81 -6.01 5.81 -38.45
N ASP A 82 -6.05 4.55 -38.86
CA ASP A 82 -5.24 3.97 -39.93
C ASP A 82 -3.73 4.14 -39.75
N LEU A 83 -3.28 4.42 -38.53
CA LEU A 83 -1.86 4.59 -38.23
C LEU A 83 -1.07 3.28 -38.25
N ILE A 84 -1.76 2.16 -38.08
CA ILE A 84 -1.17 0.81 -38.14
C ILE A 84 -0.61 0.52 -39.54
N GLU A 85 -1.13 1.16 -40.59
CA GLU A 85 -0.72 0.95 -41.98
C GLU A 85 0.72 1.39 -42.24
N TYR A 86 1.29 2.25 -41.39
CA TYR A 86 2.70 2.60 -41.42
C TYR A 86 3.64 1.49 -40.91
N PHE A 87 3.09 0.50 -40.21
CA PHE A 87 3.84 -0.58 -39.56
C PHE A 87 3.60 -1.96 -40.21
N THR A 88 2.41 -2.19 -40.75
CA THR A 88 2.05 -3.47 -41.38
C THR A 88 1.00 -3.29 -42.45
N THR A 89 1.09 -4.15 -43.48
CA THR A 89 0.08 -4.27 -44.53
C THR A 89 -0.84 -5.47 -44.30
N ASP A 90 -0.66 -6.19 -43.20
CA ASP A 90 -1.48 -7.37 -42.87
C ASP A 90 -2.85 -6.92 -42.33
N LEU A 91 -3.87 -7.08 -43.17
CA LEU A 91 -5.24 -6.72 -42.87
C LEU A 91 -5.82 -7.58 -41.74
N LEU A 92 -5.47 -8.85 -41.64
CA LEU A 92 -5.91 -9.73 -40.56
C LEU A 92 -5.38 -9.26 -39.22
N MET A 93 -4.08 -8.96 -39.16
CA MET A 93 -3.45 -8.41 -37.97
C MET A 93 -4.11 -7.11 -37.55
N LYS A 94 -4.41 -6.19 -38.48
CA LYS A 94 -5.14 -4.93 -38.21
C LYS A 94 -6.49 -5.22 -37.57
N THR A 95 -7.29 -6.09 -38.21
CA THR A 95 -8.66 -6.44 -37.75
C THR A 95 -8.64 -7.05 -36.34
N TYR A 96 -7.76 -8.04 -36.10
CA TYR A 96 -7.66 -8.66 -34.78
C TYR A 96 -7.24 -7.64 -33.71
N LEU A 97 -6.24 -6.82 -33.99
CA LEU A 97 -5.75 -5.84 -33.03
C LEU A 97 -6.83 -4.79 -32.71
N GLU A 98 -7.56 -4.31 -33.71
CA GLU A 98 -8.62 -3.32 -33.57
C GLU A 98 -9.77 -3.84 -32.70
N PHE A 99 -10.38 -4.94 -33.10
CA PHE A 99 -11.60 -5.44 -32.44
C PHE A 99 -11.28 -6.09 -31.08
N MET A 100 -10.20 -6.85 -30.96
CA MET A 100 -9.84 -7.49 -29.70
C MET A 100 -9.44 -6.46 -28.64
N SER A 101 -8.69 -5.41 -29.02
CA SER A 101 -8.39 -4.35 -28.07
C SER A 101 -9.65 -3.64 -27.57
N LEU A 102 -10.63 -3.40 -28.43
CA LEU A 102 -11.92 -2.79 -28.07
C LEU A 102 -12.78 -3.70 -27.19
N TYR A 103 -12.79 -5.02 -27.47
CA TYR A 103 -13.60 -5.98 -26.70
C TYR A 103 -13.06 -6.25 -25.31
N ILE A 104 -11.75 -6.22 -25.14
CA ILE A 104 -11.08 -6.42 -23.84
C ILE A 104 -11.14 -5.12 -23.02
N LEU A 105 -11.24 -3.96 -23.65
CA LEU A 105 -11.15 -2.64 -23.01
C LEU A 105 -12.08 -2.42 -21.82
N PRO A 106 -13.37 -2.84 -21.81
CA PRO A 106 -14.26 -2.66 -20.68
C PRO A 106 -13.76 -3.36 -19.40
N LEU A 107 -13.13 -4.52 -19.53
CA LEU A 107 -12.75 -5.37 -18.40
C LEU A 107 -11.76 -4.71 -17.42
N PRO A 108 -10.56 -4.22 -17.82
CA PRO A 108 -9.66 -3.53 -16.90
C PRO A 108 -10.26 -2.22 -16.38
N PHE A 109 -11.10 -1.57 -17.17
CA PHE A 109 -11.80 -0.35 -16.81
C PHE A 109 -12.83 -0.59 -15.69
N THR A 110 -13.69 -1.59 -15.82
CA THR A 110 -14.66 -2.00 -14.79
C THR A 110 -13.91 -2.47 -13.53
N TYR A 111 -12.88 -3.29 -13.69
CA TYR A 111 -12.15 -3.88 -12.57
C TYR A 111 -11.34 -2.87 -11.75
N TYR A 112 -10.94 -1.74 -12.33
CA TYR A 112 -10.28 -0.64 -11.60
C TYR A 112 -11.09 -0.17 -10.37
N PHE A 113 -12.42 -0.23 -10.44
CA PHE A 113 -13.31 0.23 -9.37
C PHE A 113 -13.60 -0.83 -8.30
N LYS A 114 -12.99 -2.02 -8.38
CA LYS A 114 -13.24 -3.14 -7.47
C LYS A 114 -13.11 -2.75 -6.00
N ASP A 115 -12.06 -2.02 -5.62
CA ASP A 115 -11.86 -1.63 -4.21
C ASP A 115 -12.99 -0.77 -3.67
N ARG A 116 -13.57 0.12 -4.49
CA ARG A 116 -14.73 0.92 -4.10
C ARG A 116 -15.99 0.08 -3.93
N ILE A 117 -16.12 -0.97 -4.73
CA ILE A 117 -17.22 -1.93 -4.64
C ILE A 117 -17.08 -2.80 -3.38
N ASP A 118 -15.88 -3.16 -2.98
CA ASP A 118 -15.62 -4.01 -1.82
C ASP A 118 -15.77 -3.26 -0.47
N GLU A 119 -15.90 -1.92 -0.47
CA GLU A 119 -16.16 -1.13 0.73
C GLU A 119 -17.42 -1.61 1.47
N LYS A 120 -17.41 -1.55 2.81
CA LYS A 120 -18.49 -2.05 3.67
C LYS A 120 -19.83 -1.36 3.42
N ASP A 121 -19.78 -0.06 3.12
CA ASP A 121 -20.96 0.78 2.94
C ASP A 121 -21.58 0.68 1.53
N THR A 122 -20.98 -0.13 0.65
CA THR A 122 -21.48 -0.32 -0.71
C THR A 122 -22.72 -1.22 -0.70
N PRO A 123 -23.85 -0.79 -1.33
CA PRO A 123 -25.06 -1.55 -1.40
C PRO A 123 -24.88 -2.94 -2.05
N LYS A 124 -25.53 -3.97 -1.53
CA LYS A 124 -25.42 -5.35 -2.03
C LYS A 124 -25.77 -5.47 -3.52
N TRP A 125 -26.80 -4.75 -3.98
CA TRP A 125 -27.20 -4.77 -5.40
C TRP A 125 -26.10 -4.26 -6.33
N MET A 126 -25.31 -3.29 -5.88
CA MET A 126 -24.20 -2.75 -6.68
C MET A 126 -23.03 -3.74 -6.77
N LYS A 127 -22.76 -4.51 -5.71
CA LYS A 127 -21.79 -5.62 -5.74
C LYS A 127 -22.24 -6.69 -6.74
N ILE A 128 -23.51 -7.06 -6.71
CA ILE A 128 -24.08 -8.03 -7.65
C ILE A 128 -23.95 -7.51 -9.09
N TYR A 129 -24.34 -6.26 -9.33
CA TYR A 129 -24.22 -5.63 -10.66
C TYR A 129 -22.79 -5.68 -11.18
N PHE A 130 -21.81 -5.31 -10.35
CA PHE A 130 -20.38 -5.34 -10.70
C PHE A 130 -19.91 -6.73 -11.12
N TYR A 131 -20.20 -7.76 -10.32
CA TYR A 131 -19.75 -9.12 -10.64
C TYR A 131 -20.47 -9.72 -11.84
N VAL A 132 -21.76 -9.39 -12.03
CA VAL A 132 -22.51 -9.79 -13.22
C VAL A 132 -21.94 -9.13 -14.47
N LEU A 133 -21.58 -7.84 -14.40
CA LEU A 133 -20.98 -7.12 -15.52
C LEU A 133 -19.61 -7.73 -15.89
N ILE A 134 -18.72 -7.97 -14.92
CA ILE A 134 -17.42 -8.64 -15.17
C ILE A 134 -17.63 -10.02 -15.82
N ALA A 135 -18.58 -10.81 -15.32
CA ALA A 135 -18.86 -12.11 -15.91
C ALA A 135 -19.37 -11.99 -17.36
N ALA A 136 -20.25 -11.02 -17.62
CA ALA A 136 -20.77 -10.74 -18.97
C ALA A 136 -19.63 -10.31 -19.93
N GLU A 137 -18.73 -9.42 -19.48
CA GLU A 137 -17.56 -8.98 -20.26
C GLU A 137 -16.65 -10.17 -20.64
N VAL A 138 -16.32 -11.04 -19.66
CA VAL A 138 -15.48 -12.23 -19.90
C VAL A 138 -16.17 -13.21 -20.85
N ILE A 139 -17.46 -13.51 -20.64
CA ILE A 139 -18.23 -14.41 -21.53
C ILE A 139 -18.27 -13.84 -22.94
N TYR A 140 -18.49 -12.54 -23.08
CA TYR A 140 -18.54 -11.86 -24.38
C TYR A 140 -17.21 -11.99 -25.14
N ILE A 141 -16.08 -11.71 -24.48
CA ILE A 141 -14.74 -11.83 -25.08
C ILE A 141 -14.48 -13.27 -25.55
N LEU A 142 -14.79 -14.26 -24.70
CA LEU A 142 -14.58 -15.67 -25.04
C LEU A 142 -15.51 -16.11 -26.18
N SER A 143 -16.78 -15.68 -26.17
CA SER A 143 -17.73 -16.01 -27.24
C SER A 143 -17.32 -15.39 -28.58
N ALA A 144 -16.89 -14.13 -28.60
CA ALA A 144 -16.40 -13.46 -29.79
C ALA A 144 -15.17 -14.17 -30.39
N LEU A 145 -14.23 -14.62 -29.55
CA LEU A 145 -13.09 -15.42 -29.99
C LEU A 145 -13.49 -16.77 -30.58
N VAL A 146 -14.39 -17.50 -29.91
CA VAL A 146 -14.89 -18.81 -30.40
C VAL A 146 -15.59 -18.65 -31.74
N LEU A 147 -16.47 -17.66 -31.88
CA LEU A 147 -17.22 -17.40 -33.11
C LEU A 147 -16.28 -17.07 -34.29
N GLN A 148 -15.26 -16.26 -34.03
CA GLN A 148 -14.25 -15.94 -35.04
C GLN A 148 -13.41 -17.16 -35.44
N VAL A 149 -12.92 -17.97 -34.46
CA VAL A 149 -12.12 -19.17 -34.75
C VAL A 149 -12.92 -20.25 -35.50
N THR A 150 -14.21 -20.39 -35.16
CA THR A 150 -15.13 -21.32 -35.87
C THR A 150 -15.61 -20.79 -37.21
N ASN A 151 -15.22 -19.58 -37.59
CA ASN A 151 -15.62 -18.90 -38.82
C ASN A 151 -17.16 -18.81 -39.00
N THR A 152 -17.90 -18.75 -37.91
CA THR A 152 -19.36 -18.67 -37.91
C THR A 152 -19.87 -17.21 -37.90
N VAL A 153 -19.19 -16.35 -37.17
CA VAL A 153 -19.48 -14.89 -37.09
C VAL A 153 -18.15 -14.16 -36.97
N HIS A 154 -17.97 -13.12 -37.77
CA HIS A 154 -16.74 -12.34 -37.78
C HIS A 154 -16.75 -11.22 -36.71
N LEU A 155 -15.57 -10.84 -36.19
CA LEU A 155 -15.44 -9.83 -35.15
C LEU A 155 -16.23 -8.54 -35.42
N PRO A 156 -16.19 -7.93 -36.63
CA PRO A 156 -16.96 -6.71 -36.88
C PRO A 156 -18.48 -6.85 -36.67
N GLN A 157 -19.03 -8.03 -36.88
CA GLN A 157 -20.47 -8.28 -36.80
C GLN A 157 -21.01 -8.32 -35.35
N VAL A 158 -20.10 -8.56 -34.37
CA VAL A 158 -20.50 -8.57 -32.94
C VAL A 158 -20.15 -7.25 -32.22
N LEU A 159 -19.72 -6.22 -32.96
CA LEU A 159 -19.29 -4.93 -32.40
C LEU A 159 -20.30 -4.28 -31.45
N GLU A 160 -21.60 -4.36 -31.78
CA GLU A 160 -22.66 -3.76 -30.97
C GLU A 160 -22.69 -4.26 -29.53
N GLY A 161 -22.37 -5.54 -29.31
CA GLY A 161 -22.30 -6.12 -27.98
C GLY A 161 -21.24 -5.47 -27.08
N SER A 162 -20.08 -5.13 -27.64
CA SER A 162 -19.02 -4.44 -26.89
C SER A 162 -19.44 -3.01 -26.49
N HIS A 163 -20.14 -2.29 -27.36
CA HIS A 163 -20.66 -0.96 -27.07
C HIS A 163 -21.69 -1.00 -25.94
N ILE A 164 -22.57 -2.01 -25.93
CA ILE A 164 -23.56 -2.21 -24.85
C ILE A 164 -22.85 -2.45 -23.52
N LEU A 165 -21.84 -3.34 -23.47
CA LEU A 165 -21.07 -3.59 -22.27
C LEU A 165 -20.32 -2.35 -21.78
N MET A 166 -19.75 -1.57 -22.69
CA MET A 166 -19.09 -0.30 -22.36
C MET A 166 -20.07 0.70 -21.74
N ILE A 167 -21.31 0.80 -22.27
CA ILE A 167 -22.34 1.66 -21.69
C ILE A 167 -22.67 1.22 -20.25
N PHE A 168 -22.81 -0.08 -20.00
CA PHE A 168 -23.04 -0.59 -18.64
C PHE A 168 -21.85 -0.31 -17.70
N ALA A 169 -20.61 -0.43 -18.18
CA ALA A 169 -19.42 -0.06 -17.41
C ALA A 169 -19.40 1.44 -17.06
N ILE A 170 -19.73 2.32 -18.00
CA ILE A 170 -19.85 3.76 -17.76
C ILE A 170 -20.98 4.06 -16.76
N MET A 171 -22.14 3.41 -16.90
CA MET A 171 -23.23 3.58 -15.93
C MET A 171 -22.84 3.17 -14.52
N LEU A 172 -22.07 2.07 -14.35
CA LEU A 172 -21.55 1.67 -13.04
C LEU A 172 -20.75 2.80 -12.40
N ILE A 173 -19.86 3.45 -13.15
CA ILE A 173 -19.01 4.54 -12.66
C ILE A 173 -19.83 5.76 -12.25
N LEU A 174 -20.83 6.12 -13.05
CA LEU A 174 -21.74 7.23 -12.73
C LEU A 174 -22.51 6.95 -11.44
N VAL A 175 -22.97 5.71 -11.26
CA VAL A 175 -23.67 5.29 -10.03
C VAL A 175 -22.72 5.30 -8.83
N ILE A 176 -21.50 4.80 -8.95
CA ILE A 176 -20.48 4.86 -7.89
C ILE A 176 -20.24 6.32 -7.50
N SER A 177 -19.99 7.18 -8.48
CA SER A 177 -19.73 8.60 -8.26
C SER A 177 -20.92 9.31 -7.59
N PHE A 178 -22.14 8.98 -7.98
CA PHE A 178 -23.36 9.53 -7.37
C PHE A 178 -23.49 9.10 -5.90
N ILE A 179 -23.24 7.83 -5.59
CA ILE A 179 -23.29 7.31 -4.21
C ILE A 179 -22.20 7.97 -3.36
N ASP A 180 -20.97 8.08 -3.87
CA ASP A 180 -19.87 8.75 -3.16
C ASP A 180 -20.23 10.21 -2.82
N MET A 181 -20.85 10.93 -3.73
CA MET A 181 -21.28 12.32 -3.50
C MET A 181 -22.46 12.44 -2.53
N LYS A 182 -23.51 11.65 -2.72
CA LYS A 182 -24.79 11.79 -1.98
C LYS A 182 -24.76 11.08 -0.63
N VAL A 183 -24.24 9.86 -0.59
CA VAL A 183 -24.27 9.01 0.63
C VAL A 183 -23.04 9.27 1.49
N LYS A 184 -21.84 9.28 0.90
CA LYS A 184 -20.58 9.47 1.63
C LYS A 184 -20.20 10.94 1.77
N LYS A 185 -20.94 11.88 1.17
CA LYS A 185 -20.66 13.33 1.16
C LYS A 185 -19.24 13.67 0.70
N GLN A 186 -18.67 12.86 -0.17
CA GLN A 186 -17.34 13.09 -0.73
C GLN A 186 -17.43 14.08 -1.91
N LYS A 187 -16.33 14.77 -2.18
CA LYS A 187 -16.21 15.61 -3.38
C LYS A 187 -16.27 14.72 -4.64
N PRO A 188 -16.80 15.25 -5.78
CA PRO A 188 -16.79 14.50 -7.04
C PRO A 188 -15.39 14.04 -7.38
N SER A 189 -15.25 12.79 -7.81
CA SER A 189 -13.94 12.24 -8.16
C SER A 189 -13.41 12.92 -9.43
N VAL A 190 -12.10 13.04 -9.54
CA VAL A 190 -11.42 13.57 -10.74
C VAL A 190 -11.78 12.74 -11.97
N VAL A 191 -11.98 11.43 -11.79
CA VAL A 191 -12.42 10.52 -12.85
C VAL A 191 -13.76 10.92 -13.42
N MET A 192 -14.74 11.31 -12.59
CA MET A 192 -16.04 11.79 -13.06
C MET A 192 -15.88 13.06 -13.91
N GLY A 193 -15.04 14.00 -13.49
CA GLY A 193 -14.74 15.21 -14.28
C GLY A 193 -14.13 14.88 -15.64
N GLY A 194 -13.16 13.98 -15.66
CA GLY A 194 -12.52 13.49 -16.90
C GLY A 194 -13.52 12.82 -17.85
N PHE A 195 -14.43 12.00 -17.29
CA PHE A 195 -15.50 11.38 -18.10
C PHE A 195 -16.46 12.39 -18.70
N LEU A 196 -16.89 13.39 -17.94
CA LEU A 196 -17.78 14.42 -18.48
C LEU A 196 -17.13 15.16 -19.65
N ILE A 197 -15.85 15.50 -19.55
CA ILE A 197 -15.10 16.15 -20.64
C ILE A 197 -14.97 15.19 -21.83
N ALA A 198 -14.63 13.92 -21.59
CA ALA A 198 -14.52 12.91 -22.64
C ALA A 198 -15.86 12.68 -23.38
N ILE A 199 -16.99 12.65 -22.65
CA ILE A 199 -18.32 12.55 -23.25
C ILE A 199 -18.60 13.73 -24.19
N VAL A 200 -18.24 14.94 -23.80
CA VAL A 200 -18.43 16.13 -24.67
C VAL A 200 -17.66 15.95 -25.99
N ILE A 201 -16.42 15.47 -25.93
CA ILE A 201 -15.60 15.23 -27.14
C ILE A 201 -16.23 14.12 -28.02
N VAL A 202 -16.69 13.03 -27.39
CA VAL A 202 -17.35 11.94 -28.11
C VAL A 202 -18.65 12.40 -28.76
N VAL A 203 -19.47 13.22 -28.08
CA VAL A 203 -20.69 13.78 -28.63
C VAL A 203 -20.41 14.73 -29.80
N GLU A 204 -19.37 15.56 -29.68
CA GLU A 204 -18.91 16.43 -30.78
C GLU A 204 -18.50 15.61 -32.00
N GLU A 205 -17.74 14.55 -31.82
CA GLU A 205 -17.29 13.66 -32.90
C GLU A 205 -18.46 12.94 -33.58
N LEU A 206 -19.41 12.42 -32.77
CA LEU A 206 -20.64 11.82 -33.29
C LEU A 206 -21.52 12.83 -34.08
N ALA A 207 -21.60 14.06 -33.58
CA ALA A 207 -22.32 15.12 -34.26
C ALA A 207 -21.66 15.44 -35.61
N ARG A 208 -20.34 15.60 -35.68
CA ARG A 208 -19.58 15.80 -36.92
C ARG A 208 -19.80 14.65 -37.90
N PHE A 209 -19.66 13.40 -37.43
CA PHE A 209 -19.85 12.21 -38.26
C PHE A 209 -21.26 12.19 -38.90
N ASN A 210 -22.32 12.50 -38.14
CA ASN A 210 -23.66 12.53 -38.64
C ASN A 210 -23.93 13.71 -39.60
N LEU A 211 -23.39 14.89 -39.31
CA LEU A 211 -23.47 16.05 -40.19
C LEU A 211 -22.81 15.75 -41.54
N ASP A 212 -21.66 15.16 -41.57
CA ASP A 212 -20.98 14.75 -42.81
C ASP A 212 -21.71 13.68 -43.60
N LYS A 213 -22.41 12.78 -42.90
CA LYS A 213 -23.14 11.69 -43.51
C LYS A 213 -24.44 12.14 -44.16
N TYR A 214 -25.14 13.13 -43.54
CA TYR A 214 -26.50 13.48 -43.94
C TYR A 214 -26.62 14.86 -44.58
N ILE A 215 -25.61 15.74 -44.47
CA ILE A 215 -25.61 17.07 -45.09
C ILE A 215 -24.64 17.09 -46.25
N THR A 216 -25.16 17.00 -47.47
CA THR A 216 -24.42 17.10 -48.72
C THR A 216 -23.86 18.54 -48.88
N GLY A 217 -22.57 18.73 -48.88
CA GLY A 217 -21.93 20.04 -49.07
C GLY A 217 -20.94 20.43 -47.97
N PHE A 218 -20.82 19.61 -46.90
CA PHE A 218 -19.70 19.77 -45.95
C PHE A 218 -18.42 19.28 -46.65
N GLU A 219 -17.44 20.14 -46.83
CA GLU A 219 -16.10 19.72 -47.27
C GLU A 219 -15.56 18.72 -46.26
N LYS A 220 -15.29 17.49 -46.71
CA LYS A 220 -14.56 16.48 -45.94
C LYS A 220 -13.17 17.05 -45.62
N ASN A 221 -13.04 17.80 -44.57
CA ASN A 221 -11.74 18.02 -43.97
C ASN A 221 -11.17 16.68 -43.54
N GLU A 222 -9.93 16.39 -43.91
CA GLU A 222 -9.21 15.16 -43.54
C GLU A 222 -9.31 15.01 -42.00
N TYR A 223 -10.11 14.04 -41.56
CA TYR A 223 -10.42 13.81 -40.15
C TYR A 223 -9.19 13.42 -39.37
N SER A 224 -8.74 14.26 -38.47
CA SER A 224 -8.03 13.82 -37.31
C SER A 224 -9.05 13.59 -36.19
N SER A 225 -9.32 12.36 -35.83
CA SER A 225 -10.27 12.04 -34.78
C SER A 225 -9.81 12.67 -33.43
N ASN A 226 -10.70 13.47 -32.83
CA ASN A 226 -10.44 14.03 -31.49
C ASN A 226 -10.56 12.97 -30.37
N LEU A 227 -10.94 11.75 -30.73
CA LEU A 227 -11.14 10.65 -29.79
C LEU A 227 -9.91 10.35 -28.96
N CYS A 228 -8.70 10.48 -29.54
CA CYS A 228 -7.45 10.26 -28.81
C CYS A 228 -7.27 11.25 -27.64
N PHE A 229 -7.79 12.47 -27.73
CA PHE A 229 -7.78 13.43 -26.61
C PHE A 229 -8.75 13.02 -25.51
N ALA A 230 -9.96 12.54 -25.85
CA ALA A 230 -10.91 12.01 -24.86
C ALA A 230 -10.29 10.88 -24.07
N VAL A 231 -9.62 9.97 -24.76
CA VAL A 231 -8.90 8.84 -24.16
C VAL A 231 -7.78 9.30 -23.24
N LEU A 232 -6.95 10.22 -23.71
CA LEU A 232 -5.86 10.77 -22.90
C LEU A 232 -6.38 11.42 -21.61
N ILE A 233 -7.49 12.16 -21.68
CA ILE A 233 -8.14 12.77 -20.52
C ILE A 233 -8.61 11.71 -19.52
N ILE A 234 -9.20 10.62 -20.00
CA ILE A 234 -9.63 9.49 -19.13
C ILE A 234 -8.41 8.88 -18.43
N VAL A 235 -7.35 8.56 -19.17
CA VAL A 235 -6.12 7.96 -18.60
C VAL A 235 -5.49 8.89 -17.56
N ILE A 236 -5.37 10.18 -17.85
CA ILE A 236 -4.86 11.17 -16.90
C ILE A 236 -5.76 11.23 -15.66
N SER A 237 -7.08 11.23 -15.83
CA SER A 237 -8.03 11.28 -14.71
C SER A 237 -7.91 10.05 -13.81
N LEU A 238 -7.73 8.85 -14.38
CA LEU A 238 -7.49 7.62 -13.63
C LEU A 238 -6.16 7.68 -12.87
N LEU A 239 -5.10 8.20 -13.49
CA LEU A 239 -3.80 8.36 -12.83
C LEU A 239 -3.85 9.34 -11.65
N VAL A 240 -4.55 10.47 -11.81
CA VAL A 240 -4.71 11.45 -10.73
C VAL A 240 -5.54 10.87 -9.58
N ASP A 241 -6.62 10.16 -9.88
CA ASP A 241 -7.43 9.47 -8.85
C ASP A 241 -6.59 8.45 -8.08
N TYR A 242 -5.82 7.64 -8.79
CA TYR A 242 -4.92 6.66 -8.21
C TYR A 242 -3.82 7.31 -7.34
N GLY A 243 -3.19 8.39 -7.84
CA GLY A 243 -2.20 9.16 -7.08
C GLY A 243 -2.76 9.73 -5.79
N ASN A 244 -3.96 10.30 -5.84
CA ASN A 244 -4.68 10.81 -4.65
C ASN A 244 -4.96 9.68 -3.64
N LYS A 245 -5.34 8.50 -4.11
CA LYS A 245 -5.60 7.34 -3.25
C LYS A 245 -4.32 6.86 -2.55
N ILE A 246 -3.21 6.74 -3.29
CA ILE A 246 -1.91 6.38 -2.70
C ILE A 246 -1.49 7.40 -1.64
N SER A 247 -1.53 8.70 -1.99
CA SER A 247 -1.16 9.78 -1.08
C SER A 247 -1.97 9.73 0.23
N LYS A 248 -3.27 9.51 0.13
CA LYS A 248 -4.15 9.35 1.30
C LYS A 248 -3.76 8.15 2.16
N THR A 249 -3.53 6.99 1.53
CA THR A 249 -3.13 5.76 2.26
C THR A 249 -1.78 5.93 2.96
N LEU A 250 -0.80 6.56 2.30
CA LEU A 250 0.50 6.84 2.91
C LEU A 250 0.38 7.79 4.11
N PHE A 251 -0.46 8.84 3.98
CA PHE A 251 -0.71 9.77 5.06
C PHE A 251 -1.38 9.09 6.27
N GLU A 252 -2.42 8.27 6.04
CA GLU A 252 -3.11 7.52 7.09
C GLU A 252 -2.16 6.54 7.80
N ASN A 253 -1.30 5.83 7.05
CA ASN A 253 -0.31 4.93 7.61
C ASN A 253 0.76 5.67 8.43
N ALA A 254 1.25 6.81 7.95
CA ALA A 254 2.19 7.64 8.69
C ALA A 254 1.56 8.19 9.98
N GLN A 255 0.31 8.65 9.92
CA GLN A 255 -0.43 9.11 11.09
C GLN A 255 -0.64 7.98 12.12
N LYS A 256 -1.00 6.78 11.65
CA LYS A 256 -1.14 5.60 12.50
C LYS A 256 0.17 5.23 13.18
N ALA A 257 1.28 5.21 12.44
CA ALA A 257 2.60 4.94 12.98
C ALA A 257 3.02 5.98 14.04
N ALA A 258 2.75 7.27 13.78
CA ALA A 258 3.01 8.35 14.75
C ALA A 258 2.17 8.19 16.02
N LEU A 259 0.88 7.84 15.90
CA LEU A 259 0.00 7.59 17.05
C LEU A 259 0.45 6.36 17.85
N GLU A 260 0.88 5.29 17.17
CA GLU A 260 1.45 4.11 17.83
C GLU A 260 2.74 4.45 18.56
N GLN A 261 3.63 5.24 17.97
CA GLN A 261 4.85 5.70 18.61
C GLN A 261 4.53 6.52 19.88
N MET A 262 3.64 7.50 19.81
CA MET A 262 3.19 8.28 20.97
C MET A 262 2.56 7.41 22.06
N ALA A 263 1.83 6.34 21.68
CA ALA A 263 1.17 5.45 22.62
C ALA A 263 2.13 4.50 23.36
N TYR A 264 3.29 4.18 22.79
CA TYR A 264 4.20 3.16 23.30
C TYR A 264 5.57 3.67 23.75
N MET A 265 5.90 4.95 23.54
CA MET A 265 7.17 5.53 23.93
C MET A 265 7.02 6.44 25.17
N ASP A 266 8.09 6.56 25.95
CA ASP A 266 8.21 7.52 27.05
C ASP A 266 8.78 8.83 26.51
N GLU A 267 8.07 9.94 26.71
CA GLU A 267 8.43 11.24 26.12
C GLU A 267 9.77 11.79 26.61
N LEU A 268 10.16 11.46 27.85
CA LEU A 268 11.40 11.97 28.44
C LEU A 268 12.65 11.27 27.92
N THR A 269 12.56 9.94 27.75
CA THR A 269 13.71 9.07 27.48
C THR A 269 13.75 8.53 26.07
N GLY A 270 12.64 8.56 25.33
CA GLY A 270 12.51 7.88 24.06
C GLY A 270 12.51 6.35 24.12
N LEU A 271 12.57 5.76 25.32
CA LEU A 271 12.42 4.33 25.56
C LEU A 271 10.96 3.90 25.43
N GLY A 272 10.71 2.58 25.40
CA GLY A 272 9.36 2.07 25.55
C GLY A 272 8.74 2.52 26.89
N ASN A 273 7.43 2.79 26.88
CA ASN A 273 6.71 3.09 28.11
C ASN A 273 6.08 1.84 28.75
N ARG A 274 5.37 2.03 29.86
CA ARG A 274 4.66 0.94 30.56
C ARG A 274 3.70 0.15 29.65
N ARG A 275 3.05 0.83 28.67
CA ARG A 275 2.14 0.14 27.73
C ARG A 275 2.89 -0.80 26.79
N LEU A 276 4.09 -0.41 26.34
CA LEU A 276 4.95 -1.29 25.55
C LEU A 276 5.41 -2.50 26.37
N CYS A 277 5.78 -2.30 27.63
CA CYS A 277 6.15 -3.39 28.54
C CYS A 277 5.00 -4.42 28.66
N GLU A 278 3.78 -3.96 28.94
CA GLU A 278 2.61 -4.84 29.01
C GLU A 278 2.31 -5.58 27.70
N LYS A 279 2.50 -4.90 26.56
CA LYS A 279 2.35 -5.52 25.24
C LYS A 279 3.38 -6.61 25.02
N LYS A 280 4.66 -6.33 25.31
CA LYS A 280 5.77 -7.30 25.17
C LYS A 280 5.58 -8.53 26.08
N LEU A 281 5.16 -8.34 27.33
CA LEU A 281 4.85 -9.43 28.21
C LEU A 281 3.73 -10.34 27.68
N LYS A 282 2.68 -9.77 27.06
CA LYS A 282 1.60 -10.55 26.43
C LYS A 282 2.09 -11.28 25.18
N GLU A 283 2.96 -10.68 24.38
CA GLU A 283 3.58 -11.34 23.22
C GLU A 283 4.41 -12.55 23.65
N LEU A 284 5.22 -12.41 24.70
CA LEU A 284 5.97 -13.51 25.30
C LEU A 284 5.04 -14.60 25.86
N GLU A 285 3.94 -14.24 26.54
CA GLU A 285 2.94 -15.20 27.05
C GLU A 285 2.31 -16.03 25.90
N ALA A 286 2.05 -15.42 24.75
CA ALA A 286 1.52 -16.10 23.59
C ALA A 286 2.54 -17.07 22.97
N ASN A 287 3.81 -16.67 22.91
CA ASN A 287 4.91 -17.43 22.33
C ASN A 287 5.40 -18.55 23.26
N ALA A 288 5.35 -18.35 24.58
CA ALA A 288 5.80 -19.33 25.57
C ALA A 288 5.00 -20.66 25.55
N LYS A 289 3.85 -20.69 24.88
CA LYS A 289 3.07 -21.94 24.66
C LYS A 289 3.71 -22.91 23.66
N THR A 290 4.72 -22.48 22.94
CA THR A 290 5.46 -23.24 21.91
C THR A 290 6.91 -23.57 22.32
N SER A 291 7.15 -23.83 23.54
CA SER A 291 8.17 -24.66 24.22
C SER A 291 9.68 -24.38 24.14
N ASP A 292 10.25 -23.41 23.45
CA ASP A 292 11.72 -23.27 23.46
C ASP A 292 12.26 -21.81 23.50
N SER A 293 11.41 -20.84 23.77
CA SER A 293 11.83 -19.44 23.82
C SER A 293 12.58 -19.12 25.14
N ARG A 294 13.90 -18.94 25.02
CA ARG A 294 14.73 -18.42 26.09
C ARG A 294 14.62 -16.90 26.12
N TYR A 295 14.22 -16.37 27.26
CA TYR A 295 14.21 -14.92 27.48
C TYR A 295 14.63 -14.58 28.89
N ALA A 296 15.08 -13.35 29.09
CA ALA A 296 15.37 -12.78 30.40
C ALA A 296 14.60 -11.48 30.60
N ILE A 297 14.24 -11.21 31.85
CA ILE A 297 13.68 -9.93 32.26
C ILE A 297 14.62 -9.35 33.30
N VAL A 298 15.02 -8.07 33.08
CA VAL A 298 15.81 -7.29 34.04
C VAL A 298 14.94 -6.17 34.57
N SER A 299 14.76 -6.09 35.88
CA SER A 299 14.11 -4.95 36.57
C SER A 299 15.19 -4.06 37.16
N LEU A 300 15.10 -2.74 36.93
CA LEU A 300 16.08 -1.75 37.36
C LEU A 300 15.34 -0.55 38.01
N ASP A 301 15.98 0.00 39.02
CA ASP A 301 15.49 1.16 39.75
C ASP A 301 16.63 2.18 39.90
N LEU A 302 16.43 3.39 39.35
CA LEU A 302 17.42 4.47 39.40
C LEU A 302 17.48 5.07 40.78
N ASN A 303 18.61 4.94 41.42
CA ASN A 303 18.78 5.44 42.79
C ASN A 303 18.90 6.97 42.82
N PHE A 304 18.50 7.57 43.96
CA PHE A 304 18.66 8.99 44.30
C PHE A 304 17.90 9.96 43.44
N LEU A 305 16.99 9.56 42.55
CA LEU A 305 16.20 10.48 41.72
C LEU A 305 15.44 11.51 42.60
N LYS A 306 14.77 11.05 43.67
CA LYS A 306 14.06 11.97 44.60
C LYS A 306 15.03 12.97 45.25
N HIS A 307 16.19 12.53 45.72
CA HIS A 307 17.19 13.41 46.30
C HIS A 307 17.72 14.45 45.30
N THR A 308 17.97 14.02 44.08
CA THR A 308 18.37 14.91 42.98
C THR A 308 17.30 15.96 42.68
N ASN A 309 16.03 15.56 42.58
CA ASN A 309 14.93 16.48 42.38
C ASN A 309 14.79 17.49 43.53
N ASP A 310 14.87 17.02 44.79
CA ASP A 310 14.70 17.85 45.96
C ASP A 310 15.87 18.84 46.14
N THR A 311 17.09 18.49 45.72
CA THR A 311 18.32 19.27 45.90
C THR A 311 18.60 20.18 44.72
N TYR A 312 18.45 19.68 43.47
CA TYR A 312 18.91 20.36 42.26
C TYR A 312 17.78 20.71 41.27
N GLY A 313 16.53 20.35 41.63
CA GLY A 313 15.35 20.60 40.82
C GLY A 313 15.06 19.49 39.81
N HIS A 314 13.83 19.53 39.25
CA HIS A 314 13.32 18.48 38.33
C HIS A 314 14.10 18.40 37.03
N GLU A 315 14.67 19.50 36.49
CA GLU A 315 15.47 19.48 35.27
C GLU A 315 16.71 18.59 35.44
N LYS A 316 17.36 18.64 36.60
CA LYS A 316 18.51 17.77 36.88
C LYS A 316 18.11 16.30 37.09
N GLY A 317 16.92 16.08 37.67
CA GLY A 317 16.34 14.72 37.71
C GLY A 317 16.05 14.15 36.35
N ASP A 318 15.55 14.97 35.44
CA ASP A 318 15.29 14.58 34.04
C ASP A 318 16.58 14.28 33.26
N GLU A 319 17.66 15.06 33.49
CA GLU A 319 19.00 14.77 32.94
C GLU A 319 19.52 13.42 33.47
N LEU A 320 19.37 13.15 34.76
CA LEU A 320 19.76 11.89 35.38
C LEU A 320 19.03 10.70 34.75
N ILE A 321 17.70 10.83 34.54
CA ILE A 321 16.88 9.80 33.89
C ILE A 321 17.31 9.57 32.45
N ARG A 322 17.53 10.65 31.66
CA ARG A 322 18.01 10.52 30.27
C ARG A 322 19.38 9.87 30.20
N SER A 323 20.32 10.29 31.03
CA SER A 323 21.67 9.72 31.08
C SER A 323 21.66 8.22 31.41
N PHE A 324 20.77 7.80 32.32
CA PHE A 324 20.57 6.38 32.62
C PHE A 324 19.92 5.62 31.46
N ALA A 325 18.93 6.20 30.81
CA ALA A 325 18.27 5.62 29.63
C ALA A 325 19.24 5.40 28.48
N ASP A 326 20.20 6.33 28.27
CA ASP A 326 21.27 6.20 27.28
C ASP A 326 22.16 4.99 27.55
N VAL A 327 22.58 4.81 28.82
CA VAL A 327 23.36 3.62 29.22
C VAL A 327 22.61 2.33 28.93
N LEU A 328 21.33 2.28 29.32
CA LEU A 328 20.51 1.09 29.06
C LEU A 328 20.34 0.81 27.56
N THR A 329 20.18 1.86 26.77
CA THR A 329 20.06 1.74 25.31
C THR A 329 21.33 1.22 24.66
N ASN A 330 22.50 1.78 25.06
CA ASN A 330 23.79 1.36 24.54
C ASN A 330 24.10 -0.11 24.86
N VAL A 331 23.80 -0.54 26.07
CA VAL A 331 24.14 -1.90 26.52
C VAL A 331 23.12 -2.94 26.03
N PHE A 332 21.83 -2.65 26.15
CA PHE A 332 20.78 -3.66 25.94
C PHE A 332 20.01 -3.48 24.63
N GLY A 333 20.07 -2.30 24.00
CA GLY A 333 19.21 -1.96 22.86
C GLY A 333 19.36 -2.87 21.65
N LEU A 334 20.54 -3.51 21.45
CA LEU A 334 20.76 -4.50 20.38
C LEU A 334 20.24 -5.90 20.71
N TYR A 335 19.97 -6.19 21.98
CA TYR A 335 19.63 -7.52 22.48
C TYR A 335 18.16 -7.66 22.89
N GLY A 336 17.44 -6.55 23.00
CA GLY A 336 16.05 -6.58 23.41
C GLY A 336 15.40 -5.21 23.53
N SER A 337 14.28 -5.19 24.26
CA SER A 337 13.48 -3.97 24.45
C SER A 337 13.77 -3.35 25.80
N VAL A 338 14.10 -2.06 25.81
CA VAL A 338 14.32 -1.25 27.01
C VAL A 338 13.11 -0.35 27.22
N MET A 339 12.56 -0.34 28.43
CA MET A 339 11.33 0.37 28.74
C MET A 339 11.43 1.08 30.09
N ARG A 340 10.81 2.27 30.21
CA ARG A 340 10.61 2.99 31.47
C ARG A 340 9.17 2.81 31.90
N THR A 341 8.95 2.16 33.05
CA THR A 341 7.59 1.81 33.53
C THR A 341 7.06 2.75 34.63
N GLY A 342 7.96 3.49 35.25
CA GLY A 342 7.66 4.45 36.33
C GLY A 342 8.63 5.62 36.34
N GLY A 343 8.64 6.41 37.38
CA GLY A 343 9.52 7.57 37.52
C GLY A 343 11.01 7.20 37.45
N ASP A 344 11.41 6.25 38.28
CA ASP A 344 12.76 5.69 38.45
C ASP A 344 12.87 4.20 38.05
N GLU A 345 11.79 3.60 37.56
CA GLU A 345 11.68 2.17 37.24
C GLU A 345 11.89 1.89 35.75
N PHE A 346 12.77 0.95 35.43
CA PHE A 346 13.07 0.51 34.08
C PHE A 346 13.02 -1.00 33.99
N ILE A 347 12.57 -1.49 32.84
CA ILE A 347 12.50 -2.92 32.51
C ILE A 347 13.21 -3.18 31.20
N VAL A 348 14.02 -4.24 31.18
CA VAL A 348 14.62 -4.75 29.96
C VAL A 348 14.10 -6.16 29.73
N ILE A 349 13.61 -6.42 28.50
CA ILE A 349 13.20 -7.76 28.05
C ILE A 349 14.18 -8.18 26.95
N LEU A 350 14.90 -9.27 27.20
CA LEU A 350 15.88 -9.85 26.31
C LEU A 350 15.34 -11.18 25.76
N GLU A 351 15.31 -11.35 24.46
CA GLU A 351 14.80 -12.56 23.80
C GLU A 351 15.97 -13.36 23.20
N ASP A 352 15.82 -14.69 23.12
CA ASP A 352 16.83 -15.64 22.61
C ASP A 352 18.23 -15.47 23.21
N ILE A 353 18.32 -15.30 24.55
CA ILE A 353 19.55 -15.00 25.26
C ILE A 353 19.93 -16.08 26.29
N ALA A 354 21.23 -16.33 26.43
CA ALA A 354 21.79 -17.18 27.46
C ALA A 354 22.09 -16.39 28.73
N GLU A 355 22.07 -17.06 29.90
CA GLU A 355 22.29 -16.41 31.20
C GLU A 355 23.68 -15.78 31.31
N GLU A 356 24.72 -16.40 30.73
CA GLU A 356 26.06 -15.86 30.68
C GLU A 356 26.12 -14.52 29.96
N GLN A 357 25.34 -14.39 28.88
CA GLN A 357 25.27 -13.15 28.13
C GLN A 357 24.55 -12.06 28.94
N VAL A 358 23.49 -12.41 29.67
CA VAL A 358 22.79 -11.45 30.55
C VAL A 358 23.74 -10.95 31.63
N LYS A 359 24.50 -11.81 32.26
CA LYS A 359 25.51 -11.42 33.27
C LYS A 359 26.59 -10.51 32.69
N LYS A 360 27.01 -10.77 31.45
CA LYS A 360 27.99 -9.94 30.74
C LYS A 360 27.46 -8.55 30.45
N LEU A 361 26.21 -8.46 29.98
CA LEU A 361 25.53 -7.18 29.71
C LEU A 361 25.34 -6.38 31.01
N LEU A 362 24.98 -7.03 32.12
CA LEU A 362 24.86 -6.37 33.43
C LEU A 362 26.21 -5.85 33.92
N ALA A 363 27.27 -6.58 33.74
CA ALA A 363 28.65 -6.12 34.07
C ALA A 363 29.02 -4.89 33.21
N GLN A 364 28.78 -4.97 31.90
CA GLN A 364 29.03 -3.84 30.99
C GLN A 364 28.23 -2.59 31.37
N MET A 365 26.96 -2.75 31.79
CA MET A 365 26.15 -1.64 32.28
C MET A 365 26.78 -0.98 33.51
N LEU A 366 27.27 -1.78 34.46
CA LEU A 366 27.93 -1.24 35.67
C LEU A 366 29.21 -0.50 35.32
N ASP A 367 30.00 -1.03 34.42
CA ASP A 367 31.26 -0.38 33.94
C ASP A 367 30.96 0.96 33.25
N GLU A 368 29.89 1.01 32.39
CA GLU A 368 29.51 2.24 31.70
C GLU A 368 28.97 3.30 32.67
N LEU A 369 28.20 2.88 33.69
CA LEU A 369 27.77 3.77 34.79
C LEU A 369 28.97 4.33 35.55
N GLU A 370 29.99 3.52 35.82
CA GLU A 370 31.21 3.98 36.51
C GLU A 370 32.02 4.96 35.66
N GLU A 371 32.14 4.72 34.35
CA GLU A 371 32.80 5.64 33.43
C GLU A 371 32.06 6.99 33.33
N LYS A 372 30.73 6.98 33.18
CA LYS A 372 29.97 8.22 33.24
C LYS A 372 30.15 8.98 34.55
N ASN A 373 30.19 8.27 35.68
CA ASN A 373 30.43 8.87 36.99
C ASN A 373 31.83 9.47 37.17
N LYS A 374 32.81 9.12 36.31
CA LYS A 374 34.14 9.76 36.32
C LYS A 374 34.16 11.06 35.53
N THR A 375 33.31 11.19 34.52
CA THR A 375 33.26 12.37 33.63
C THR A 375 32.23 13.42 34.07
N GLU A 376 31.12 13.05 34.68
CA GLU A 376 30.05 13.94 35.17
C GLU A 376 30.15 14.05 36.70
N SER A 377 30.66 15.18 37.22
CA SER A 377 31.12 15.29 38.61
C SER A 377 30.04 15.57 39.65
N GLU A 378 28.83 16.08 39.32
CA GLU A 378 27.88 16.55 40.31
C GLU A 378 26.84 15.53 40.77
N ILE A 379 26.35 14.68 39.89
CA ILE A 379 25.27 13.73 40.22
C ILE A 379 25.67 12.31 39.73
N LYS A 380 25.88 11.40 40.70
CA LYS A 380 26.29 10.04 40.41
C LYS A 380 25.14 9.15 39.99
N LEU A 381 25.25 8.52 38.81
CA LEU A 381 24.40 7.46 38.35
C LEU A 381 24.57 6.18 39.17
N SER A 382 23.53 5.66 39.74
CA SER A 382 23.53 4.39 40.48
C SER A 382 22.18 3.71 40.34
N THR A 383 22.18 2.41 40.17
CA THR A 383 20.93 1.63 40.02
C THR A 383 20.93 0.40 40.91
N ALA A 384 19.77 0.03 41.39
CA ALA A 384 19.51 -1.32 41.88
C ALA A 384 18.94 -2.15 40.73
N TYR A 385 19.33 -3.40 40.63
CA TYR A 385 18.87 -4.28 39.56
C TYR A 385 18.63 -5.72 40.04
N GLY A 386 17.77 -6.41 39.36
CA GLY A 386 17.53 -7.84 39.48
C GLY A 386 17.14 -8.42 38.14
N TYR A 387 17.52 -9.66 37.88
CA TYR A 387 17.12 -10.35 36.65
C TYR A 387 16.60 -11.76 36.94
N ALA A 388 15.79 -12.26 36.03
CA ALA A 388 15.32 -13.64 36.04
C ALA A 388 15.23 -14.18 34.60
N MET A 389 15.49 -15.49 34.46
CA MET A 389 15.45 -16.21 33.19
C MET A 389 14.15 -17.00 33.04
N SER A 390 13.69 -17.17 31.80
CA SER A 390 12.66 -18.20 31.51
C SER A 390 13.19 -19.57 31.87
N GLY A 391 12.36 -20.41 32.51
CA GLY A 391 12.77 -21.76 32.93
C GLY A 391 13.50 -21.83 34.27
N GLU A 392 13.58 -20.73 35.02
CA GLU A 392 14.10 -20.77 36.38
C GLU A 392 13.22 -21.64 37.31
N THR A 393 13.89 -22.36 38.23
CA THR A 393 13.22 -23.17 39.20
C THR A 393 12.75 -22.31 40.37
N VAL A 394 11.45 -22.15 40.52
CA VAL A 394 10.83 -21.41 41.62
C VAL A 394 10.33 -22.35 42.70
N LEU A 395 10.56 -22.00 43.96
CA LEU A 395 9.99 -22.71 45.10
C LEU A 395 8.59 -22.15 45.36
N LYS A 396 7.55 -22.82 44.90
CA LYS A 396 6.15 -22.51 45.30
C LYS A 396 5.85 -23.17 46.62
N GLN A 397 5.35 -22.40 47.59
CA GLN A 397 4.83 -22.94 48.85
C GLN A 397 3.37 -23.33 48.60
N ASP A 398 3.07 -24.62 48.74
CA ASP A 398 1.69 -25.09 48.71
C ASP A 398 0.96 -24.60 49.98
N SER A 399 -0.23 -24.07 49.85
CA SER A 399 -1.01 -23.52 50.94
C SER A 399 -1.52 -24.55 51.93
N SER A 400 -1.36 -25.83 51.64
CA SER A 400 -1.86 -26.96 52.47
C SER A 400 -0.80 -27.83 53.11
N GLU A 401 0.45 -27.82 52.61
CA GLU A 401 1.52 -28.61 53.20
C GLU A 401 2.87 -27.86 53.12
N LYS A 402 3.73 -28.05 54.19
CA LYS A 402 5.06 -27.42 54.27
C LYS A 402 6.07 -27.94 53.22
N LEU A 403 5.60 -28.42 52.07
CA LEU A 403 6.47 -28.91 51.00
C LEU A 403 6.76 -27.75 49.99
N LYS A 404 8.04 -27.44 49.82
CA LYS A 404 8.54 -26.56 48.76
C LYS A 404 8.67 -27.39 47.49
N ILE A 405 7.74 -27.18 46.54
CA ILE A 405 7.80 -27.84 45.24
C ILE A 405 8.64 -26.96 44.28
N LYS A 406 9.66 -27.56 43.67
CA LYS A 406 10.43 -26.93 42.61
C LYS A 406 9.59 -26.95 41.32
N VAL A 407 9.16 -25.81 40.86
CA VAL A 407 8.42 -25.68 39.60
C VAL A 407 9.25 -24.84 38.63
N VAL A 408 9.46 -25.37 37.44
CA VAL A 408 10.06 -24.58 36.33
C VAL A 408 8.98 -23.64 35.81
N ASP A 409 9.18 -22.36 35.98
CA ASP A 409 8.19 -21.37 35.53
C ASP A 409 8.66 -20.66 34.25
N ILE A 410 7.82 -20.70 33.23
CA ILE A 410 8.06 -20.02 31.93
C ILE A 410 7.07 -18.86 31.71
N ASN A 411 6.23 -18.54 32.71
CA ASN A 411 5.27 -17.44 32.56
C ASN A 411 5.99 -16.09 32.72
N PRO A 412 5.94 -15.20 31.70
CA PRO A 412 6.63 -13.91 31.71
C PRO A 412 6.27 -13.01 32.88
N ARG A 413 5.04 -13.05 33.37
CA ARG A 413 4.64 -12.27 34.56
C ARG A 413 5.27 -12.80 35.85
N THR A 414 5.45 -14.12 35.96
CA THR A 414 6.14 -14.72 37.09
C THR A 414 7.63 -14.35 37.05
N ILE A 415 8.25 -14.46 35.88
CA ILE A 415 9.67 -14.09 35.66
C ILE A 415 9.88 -12.60 35.96
N TYR A 416 8.98 -11.73 35.50
CA TYR A 416 9.03 -10.31 35.81
C TYR A 416 8.99 -10.06 37.34
N ARG A 417 8.06 -10.70 38.04
CA ARG A 417 7.98 -10.57 39.51
C ARG A 417 9.25 -11.04 40.23
N ILE A 418 9.87 -12.15 39.76
CA ILE A 418 11.12 -12.65 40.36
C ILE A 418 12.26 -11.64 40.14
N ALA A 419 12.35 -11.06 38.93
CA ALA A 419 13.33 -10.02 38.65
C ALA A 419 13.15 -8.79 39.57
N ASP A 420 11.91 -8.37 39.76
CA ASP A 420 11.54 -7.24 40.61
C ASP A 420 11.86 -7.51 42.11
N ASP A 421 11.49 -8.70 42.62
CA ASP A 421 11.84 -9.12 43.98
C ASP A 421 13.36 -9.09 44.20
N ARG A 422 14.16 -9.56 43.25
CA ARG A 422 15.63 -9.53 43.29
C ARG A 422 16.20 -8.10 43.25
N MET A 423 15.63 -7.22 42.42
CA MET A 423 15.97 -5.81 42.39
C MET A 423 15.71 -5.14 43.75
N TYR A 424 14.55 -5.43 44.37
CA TYR A 424 14.24 -4.90 45.68
C TYR A 424 15.19 -5.40 46.78
N GLU A 425 15.59 -6.68 46.76
CA GLU A 425 16.60 -7.22 47.68
C GLU A 425 17.96 -6.53 47.49
N ASN A 426 18.39 -6.29 46.24
CA ASN A 426 19.61 -5.56 45.90
C ASN A 426 19.56 -4.13 46.44
N LYS A 427 18.41 -3.45 46.26
CA LYS A 427 18.17 -2.09 46.78
C LYS A 427 18.26 -2.03 48.31
N ARG A 428 17.78 -3.06 49.04
CA ARG A 428 17.90 -3.14 50.49
C ARG A 428 19.35 -3.34 50.95
N LYS A 429 20.09 -4.23 50.32
CA LYS A 429 21.51 -4.51 50.64
C LYS A 429 22.40 -3.25 50.44
N SER A 430 22.17 -2.51 49.36
CA SER A 430 22.90 -1.27 49.08
C SER A 430 22.61 -0.14 50.10
N LYS A 431 21.43 -0.12 50.72
CA LYS A 431 21.07 0.81 51.80
C LYS A 431 21.73 0.42 53.13
N LEU A 432 21.80 -0.88 53.45
CA LEU A 432 22.41 -1.41 54.69
C LEU A 432 23.91 -1.32 54.72
N GLY A 433 24.59 -1.43 53.56
CA GLY A 433 26.08 -1.30 53.47
C GLY A 433 26.60 0.14 53.51
N ARG A 434 25.71 1.13 53.68
CA ARG A 434 26.04 2.57 53.78
C ARG A 434 25.79 3.16 55.17
N GLN A 435 25.35 2.35 56.16
CA GLN A 435 25.36 2.65 57.58
C GLN A 435 26.62 2.10 58.23
#